data_c083df19d57e18d8a98660ae85a2a52d
#
_entry.id   c083df19d57e18d8a98660ae85a2a52d
#
_cell.length_a   1.000
_cell.length_b   1.000
_cell.length_c   1.000
_cell.angle_alpha   90.00
_cell.angle_beta   90.00
_cell.angle_gamma   90.00
#
_symmetry.space_group_name_H-M   'P 1'
#
loop_
_entity.id
_entity.type
_entity.pdbx_description
1 polymer ?
#
loop_
_entity_poly.entity_id
_entity_poly.type
_entity_poly.pdbx_seq_one_letter_code
_entity_poly.pdbx_strand_id
1 'polypeptide(L)'
;MATQHLTPTMEDYLEAIYSISKEKRVVRVKNIAKKIGVKMPTVTNMLKSLSQKGFIDYEKHEFLELTQTGRKVGKEIDRRHQIIRNFLTDILKIDAVVADEEACKMEHGMSTETLDRLTQFIDFIQVCPRTGPNWLESFDEYRLEGINPDKRLDRLKGFVKELNRQIKRLKAEEEA
;
A
#
# COMPACT_ATOMS: atom_id res chain seq x y z
N MET A 1 3.94 -28.44 6.79
CA MET A 1 3.81 -27.52 7.93
C MET A 1 2.45 -26.86 7.78
N ALA A 2 1.55 -27.02 8.76
CA ALA A 2 0.21 -26.44 8.70
C ALA A 2 0.34 -24.92 8.63
N THR A 3 -0.14 -24.31 7.57
CA THR A 3 -0.31 -22.86 7.43
C THR A 3 -1.25 -22.44 8.56
N GLN A 4 -0.70 -21.86 9.62
CA GLN A 4 -1.51 -21.31 10.70
C GLN A 4 -2.30 -20.14 10.09
N HIS A 5 -3.57 -20.38 9.80
CA HIS A 5 -4.45 -19.36 9.24
C HIS A 5 -4.58 -18.21 10.25
N LEU A 6 -4.10 -17.05 9.87
CA LEU A 6 -4.40 -15.80 10.54
C LEU A 6 -5.82 -15.37 10.15
N THR A 7 -6.53 -14.81 11.10
CA THR A 7 -7.77 -14.08 10.77
C THR A 7 -7.41 -12.65 10.33
N PRO A 8 -8.26 -11.96 9.54
CA PRO A 8 -8.04 -10.56 9.19
C PRO A 8 -7.68 -9.68 10.40
N THR A 9 -8.42 -9.83 11.50
CA THR A 9 -8.12 -9.09 12.73
C THR A 9 -6.73 -9.41 13.31
N MET A 10 -6.23 -10.63 13.19
CA MET A 10 -4.87 -10.98 13.62
C MET A 10 -3.82 -10.33 12.70
N GLU A 11 -4.12 -10.22 11.42
CA GLU A 11 -3.29 -9.54 10.44
C GLU A 11 -3.18 -8.06 10.76
N ASP A 12 -4.31 -7.37 11.04
CA ASP A 12 -4.33 -5.96 11.49
C ASP A 12 -3.41 -5.74 12.70
N TYR A 13 -3.46 -6.64 13.68
CA TYR A 13 -2.61 -6.53 14.86
C TYR A 13 -1.13 -6.74 14.55
N LEU A 14 -0.79 -7.71 13.70
CA LEU A 14 0.60 -7.94 13.28
C LEU A 14 1.15 -6.76 12.48
N GLU A 15 0.35 -6.19 11.58
CA GLU A 15 0.70 -4.99 10.84
C GLU A 15 0.94 -3.81 11.80
N ALA A 16 0.02 -3.55 12.73
CA ALA A 16 0.17 -2.50 13.71
C ALA A 16 1.43 -2.66 14.57
N ILE A 17 1.72 -3.88 15.04
CA ILE A 17 2.93 -4.20 15.81
C ILE A 17 4.17 -3.97 14.95
N TYR A 18 4.18 -4.46 13.71
CA TYR A 18 5.29 -4.29 12.79
C TYR A 18 5.56 -2.81 12.49
N SER A 19 4.52 -2.05 12.14
CA SER A 19 4.63 -0.61 11.88
C SER A 19 5.17 0.16 13.10
N ILE A 20 4.66 -0.10 14.31
CA ILE A 20 5.16 0.52 15.53
C ILE A 20 6.63 0.14 15.78
N SER A 21 7.03 -1.10 15.48
CA SER A 21 8.41 -1.57 15.66
C SER A 21 9.42 -0.88 14.73
N LYS A 22 8.97 -0.35 13.59
CA LYS A 22 9.80 0.48 12.70
C LYS A 22 10.08 1.87 13.28
N GLU A 23 9.10 2.41 13.99
CA GLU A 23 9.17 3.78 14.51
C GLU A 23 9.73 3.86 15.94
N LYS A 24 9.52 2.82 16.73
CA LYS A 24 9.82 2.81 18.16
C LYS A 24 10.66 1.61 18.55
N ARG A 25 11.66 1.85 19.37
CA ARG A 25 12.53 0.80 19.91
C ARG A 25 11.74 -0.25 20.73
N VAL A 26 10.62 0.14 21.34
CA VAL A 26 9.80 -0.72 22.19
C VAL A 26 8.33 -0.61 21.79
N VAL A 27 7.71 -1.74 21.50
CA VAL A 27 6.27 -1.84 21.24
C VAL A 27 5.56 -2.04 22.58
N ARG A 28 4.55 -1.20 22.84
CA ARG A 28 3.74 -1.27 24.08
C ARG A 28 2.27 -1.46 23.76
N VAL A 29 1.55 -2.18 24.60
CA VAL A 29 0.09 -2.43 24.50
C VAL A 29 -0.70 -1.13 24.24
N LYS A 30 -0.37 -0.04 24.97
CA LYS A 30 -1.03 1.25 24.76
C LYS A 30 -0.87 1.86 23.36
N ASN A 31 0.27 1.57 22.72
CA ASN A 31 0.54 2.08 21.38
C ASN A 31 -0.30 1.32 20.35
N ILE A 32 -0.41 0.01 20.51
CA ILE A 32 -1.26 -0.86 19.68
C ILE A 32 -2.73 -0.47 19.86
N ALA A 33 -3.19 -0.34 21.10
CA ALA A 33 -4.54 0.08 21.43
C ALA A 33 -4.93 1.42 20.75
N LYS A 34 -4.01 2.40 20.79
CA LYS A 34 -4.19 3.68 20.12
C LYS A 34 -4.23 3.57 18.60
N LYS A 35 -3.33 2.75 18.01
CA LYS A 35 -3.23 2.60 16.55
C LYS A 35 -4.46 1.90 15.96
N ILE A 36 -4.94 0.83 16.63
CA ILE A 36 -6.10 0.04 16.16
C ILE A 36 -7.45 0.66 16.60
N GLY A 37 -7.45 1.58 17.58
CA GLY A 37 -8.68 2.19 18.07
C GLY A 37 -9.49 1.32 19.05
N VAL A 38 -8.83 0.38 19.78
CA VAL A 38 -9.49 -0.56 20.70
C VAL A 38 -9.00 -0.39 22.15
N LYS A 39 -9.72 -1.00 23.10
CA LYS A 39 -9.33 -0.95 24.52
C LYS A 39 -8.14 -1.90 24.79
N MET A 40 -7.27 -1.54 25.74
CA MET A 40 -6.09 -2.34 26.11
C MET A 40 -6.39 -3.80 26.50
N PRO A 41 -7.48 -4.16 27.19
CA PRO A 41 -7.81 -5.56 27.45
C PRO A 41 -8.03 -6.39 26.19
N THR A 42 -8.65 -5.79 25.14
CA THR A 42 -8.84 -6.43 23.84
C THR A 42 -7.49 -6.73 23.18
N VAL A 43 -6.57 -5.76 23.23
CA VAL A 43 -5.20 -5.94 22.73
C VAL A 43 -4.51 -7.09 23.47
N THR A 44 -4.56 -7.10 24.80
CA THR A 44 -3.90 -8.14 25.62
C THR A 44 -4.39 -9.56 25.26
N ASN A 45 -5.69 -9.72 25.01
CA ASN A 45 -6.24 -11.02 24.59
C ASN A 45 -5.73 -11.43 23.19
N MET A 46 -5.67 -10.49 22.25
CA MET A 46 -5.14 -10.78 20.93
C MET A 46 -3.65 -11.11 20.96
N LEU A 47 -2.87 -10.39 21.77
CA LEU A 47 -1.44 -10.68 21.94
C LEU A 47 -1.19 -12.09 22.47
N LYS A 48 -2.00 -12.57 23.41
CA LYS A 48 -1.93 -13.96 23.87
C LYS A 48 -2.16 -14.97 22.73
N SER A 49 -3.17 -14.70 21.89
CA SER A 49 -3.47 -15.56 20.72
C SER A 49 -2.34 -15.55 19.69
N LEU A 50 -1.75 -14.38 19.43
CA LEU A 50 -0.60 -14.24 18.50
C LEU A 50 0.66 -14.90 19.06
N SER A 51 0.88 -14.82 20.38
CA SER A 51 1.99 -15.49 21.07
C SER A 51 1.83 -17.02 21.01
N GLN A 52 0.63 -17.55 21.30
CA GLN A 52 0.34 -18.98 21.18
C GLN A 52 0.56 -19.52 19.75
N LYS A 53 0.36 -18.68 18.75
CA LYS A 53 0.64 -19.00 17.35
C LYS A 53 2.10 -18.75 16.93
N GLY A 54 2.96 -18.28 17.83
CA GLY A 54 4.39 -18.09 17.60
C GLY A 54 4.74 -16.87 16.70
N PHE A 55 3.85 -15.89 16.59
CA PHE A 55 4.13 -14.67 15.82
C PHE A 55 4.80 -13.58 16.65
N ILE A 56 4.60 -13.59 17.96
CA ILE A 56 5.20 -12.64 18.89
C ILE A 56 5.70 -13.36 20.15
N ASP A 57 6.72 -12.80 20.75
CA ASP A 57 7.15 -13.11 22.11
C ASP A 57 6.50 -12.08 23.04
N TYR A 58 5.57 -12.55 23.87
CA TYR A 58 4.79 -11.71 24.78
C TYR A 58 4.65 -12.35 26.14
N GLU A 59 5.29 -11.72 27.12
CA GLU A 59 5.09 -12.01 28.53
C GLU A 59 4.37 -10.85 29.22
N LYS A 60 3.50 -11.19 30.17
CA LYS A 60 2.71 -10.20 30.91
C LYS A 60 3.65 -9.27 31.68
N HIS A 61 3.56 -7.96 31.39
CA HIS A 61 4.39 -6.88 31.93
C HIS A 61 5.82 -6.77 31.35
N GLU A 62 6.18 -7.56 30.35
CA GLU A 62 7.44 -7.46 29.64
C GLU A 62 7.30 -6.81 28.26
N PHE A 63 8.42 -6.74 27.56
CA PHE A 63 8.44 -6.16 26.21
C PHE A 63 7.81 -7.13 25.21
N LEU A 64 7.07 -6.55 24.26
CA LEU A 64 6.53 -7.29 23.13
C LEU A 64 7.51 -7.23 21.99
N GLU A 65 7.91 -8.38 21.48
CA GLU A 65 8.77 -8.50 20.30
C GLU A 65 8.12 -9.40 19.24
N LEU A 66 8.38 -9.07 17.97
CA LEU A 66 8.01 -9.94 16.86
C LEU A 66 9.02 -11.08 16.73
N THR A 67 8.54 -12.31 16.66
CA THR A 67 9.37 -13.44 16.24
C THR A 67 9.84 -13.25 14.79
N GLN A 68 10.78 -14.07 14.32
CA GLN A 68 11.20 -14.04 12.92
C GLN A 68 10.02 -14.28 11.98
N THR A 69 9.12 -15.20 12.32
CA THR A 69 7.89 -15.49 11.56
C THR A 69 6.94 -14.30 11.60
N GLY A 70 6.67 -13.75 12.79
CA GLY A 70 5.82 -12.57 12.94
C GLY A 70 6.32 -11.35 12.16
N ARG A 71 7.64 -11.14 12.16
CA ARG A 71 8.27 -10.05 11.38
C ARG A 71 8.12 -10.24 9.87
N LYS A 72 8.28 -11.47 9.36
CA LYS A 72 8.07 -11.77 7.93
C LYS A 72 6.62 -11.53 7.52
N VAL A 73 5.67 -12.01 8.29
CA VAL A 73 4.24 -11.85 8.02
C VAL A 73 3.82 -10.39 8.13
N GLY A 74 4.18 -9.71 9.22
CA GLY A 74 3.85 -8.29 9.40
C GLY A 74 4.45 -7.39 8.31
N LYS A 75 5.68 -7.70 7.85
CA LYS A 75 6.29 -7.01 6.70
C LYS A 75 5.51 -7.20 5.41
N GLU A 76 5.02 -8.41 5.16
CA GLU A 76 4.27 -8.71 3.94
C GLU A 76 2.89 -8.03 3.95
N ILE A 77 2.21 -7.99 5.11
CA ILE A 77 0.93 -7.28 5.25
C ILE A 77 1.15 -5.77 5.04
N ASP A 78 2.12 -5.17 5.72
CA ASP A 78 2.49 -3.76 5.54
C ASP A 78 2.84 -3.44 4.07
N ARG A 79 3.53 -4.36 3.34
CA ARG A 79 3.80 -4.20 1.91
C ARG A 79 2.52 -4.16 1.07
N ARG A 80 1.58 -5.07 1.32
CA ARG A 80 0.28 -5.14 0.63
C ARG A 80 -0.51 -3.86 0.86
N HIS A 81 -0.61 -3.44 2.11
CA HIS A 81 -1.26 -2.20 2.49
C HIS A 81 -0.69 -0.99 1.72
N GLN A 82 0.64 -0.83 1.71
CA GLN A 82 1.28 0.29 1.02
C GLN A 82 1.05 0.28 -0.50
N ILE A 83 1.08 -0.88 -1.15
CA ILE A 83 0.80 -0.99 -2.59
C ILE A 83 -0.62 -0.53 -2.89
N ILE A 84 -1.60 -1.03 -2.15
CA ILE A 84 -3.00 -0.69 -2.36
C ILE A 84 -3.24 0.79 -2.04
N ARG A 85 -2.74 1.27 -0.92
CA ARG A 85 -2.84 2.67 -0.53
C ARG A 85 -2.27 3.60 -1.59
N ASN A 86 -1.06 3.33 -2.09
CA ASN A 86 -0.43 4.13 -3.14
C ASN A 86 -1.22 4.08 -4.45
N PHE A 87 -1.79 2.94 -4.82
CA PHE A 87 -2.71 2.86 -5.95
C PHE A 87 -3.92 3.79 -5.78
N LEU A 88 -4.54 3.77 -4.60
CA LEU A 88 -5.69 4.61 -4.29
C LEU A 88 -5.34 6.10 -4.28
N THR A 89 -4.20 6.49 -3.68
CA THR A 89 -3.80 7.90 -3.60
C THR A 89 -3.21 8.44 -4.90
N ASP A 90 -2.26 7.71 -5.50
CA ASP A 90 -1.44 8.24 -6.57
C ASP A 90 -2.11 8.08 -7.94
N ILE A 91 -2.83 6.97 -8.14
CA ILE A 91 -3.52 6.67 -9.39
C ILE A 91 -4.98 7.16 -9.34
N LEU A 92 -5.76 6.73 -8.34
CA LEU A 92 -7.18 7.06 -8.24
C LEU A 92 -7.48 8.43 -7.61
N LYS A 93 -6.47 9.10 -7.04
CA LYS A 93 -6.60 10.41 -6.40
C LYS A 93 -7.62 10.43 -5.26
N ILE A 94 -7.70 9.32 -4.51
CA ILE A 94 -8.51 9.22 -3.30
C ILE A 94 -7.77 9.92 -2.16
N ASP A 95 -8.52 10.59 -1.28
CA ASP A 95 -7.97 11.20 -0.08
C ASP A 95 -7.16 10.20 0.75
N ALA A 96 -6.04 10.64 1.32
CA ALA A 96 -5.09 9.76 1.98
C ALA A 96 -5.67 9.03 3.21
N VAL A 97 -6.63 9.64 3.93
CA VAL A 97 -7.27 9.02 5.09
C VAL A 97 -8.23 7.93 4.63
N VAL A 98 -9.04 8.23 3.60
CA VAL A 98 -9.95 7.26 3.00
C VAL A 98 -9.18 6.12 2.36
N ALA A 99 -8.10 6.42 1.65
CA ALA A 99 -7.24 5.41 1.01
C ALA A 99 -6.60 4.44 2.02
N ASP A 100 -6.20 4.94 3.18
CA ASP A 100 -5.63 4.13 4.27
C ASP A 100 -6.69 3.16 4.84
N GLU A 101 -7.91 3.65 5.10
CA GLU A 101 -9.03 2.82 5.57
C GLU A 101 -9.48 1.77 4.53
N GLU A 102 -9.51 2.13 3.25
CA GLU A 102 -9.90 1.22 2.16
C GLU A 102 -8.81 0.18 1.90
N ALA A 103 -7.53 0.57 1.93
CA ALA A 103 -6.41 -0.35 1.77
C ALA A 103 -6.45 -1.46 2.83
N CYS A 104 -6.70 -1.12 4.09
CA CYS A 104 -6.83 -2.09 5.17
C CYS A 104 -7.95 -3.12 4.90
N LYS A 105 -9.08 -2.69 4.35
CA LYS A 105 -10.18 -3.62 3.99
C LYS A 105 -9.84 -4.50 2.79
N MET A 106 -9.11 -3.97 1.81
CA MET A 106 -8.80 -4.66 0.56
C MET A 106 -7.68 -5.71 0.71
N GLU A 107 -6.67 -5.45 1.53
CA GLU A 107 -5.48 -6.30 1.64
C GLU A 107 -5.78 -7.73 2.11
N HIS A 108 -6.80 -7.90 2.94
CA HIS A 108 -7.20 -9.21 3.45
C HIS A 108 -7.98 -10.05 2.43
N GLY A 109 -8.65 -9.39 1.47
CA GLY A 109 -9.42 -10.07 0.43
C GLY A 109 -8.67 -10.30 -0.88
N MET A 110 -7.48 -9.71 -1.03
CA MET A 110 -6.73 -9.74 -2.27
C MET A 110 -5.73 -10.92 -2.30
N SER A 111 -5.79 -11.74 -3.36
CA SER A 111 -4.81 -12.80 -3.55
C SER A 111 -3.42 -12.22 -3.89
N THR A 112 -2.36 -13.00 -3.63
CA THR A 112 -0.99 -12.62 -3.99
C THR A 112 -0.86 -12.35 -5.50
N GLU A 113 -1.50 -13.17 -6.34
CA GLU A 113 -1.50 -12.96 -7.80
C GLU A 113 -2.14 -11.63 -8.19
N THR A 114 -3.29 -11.29 -7.61
CA THR A 114 -3.97 -10.01 -7.87
C THR A 114 -3.10 -8.83 -7.45
N LEU A 115 -2.45 -8.92 -6.30
CA LEU A 115 -1.54 -7.88 -5.82
C LEU A 115 -0.33 -7.71 -6.74
N ASP A 116 0.27 -8.81 -7.21
CA ASP A 116 1.41 -8.77 -8.13
C ASP A 116 0.99 -8.13 -9.48
N ARG A 117 -0.21 -8.45 -9.99
CA ARG A 117 -0.75 -7.81 -11.19
C ARG A 117 -1.01 -6.31 -10.99
N LEU A 118 -1.53 -5.93 -9.83
CA LEU A 118 -1.73 -4.53 -9.49
C LEU A 118 -0.40 -3.78 -9.44
N THR A 119 0.63 -4.37 -8.82
CA THR A 119 1.98 -3.79 -8.77
C THR A 119 2.54 -3.60 -10.18
N GLN A 120 2.48 -4.64 -11.04
CA GLN A 120 2.92 -4.54 -12.43
C GLN A 120 2.17 -3.46 -13.22
N PHE A 121 0.87 -3.29 -12.94
CA PHE A 121 0.07 -2.25 -13.58
C PHE A 121 0.49 -0.83 -13.14
N ILE A 122 0.76 -0.64 -11.85
CA ILE A 122 1.27 0.64 -11.30
C ILE A 122 2.62 0.98 -11.94
N ASP A 123 3.55 0.02 -11.97
CA ASP A 123 4.87 0.20 -12.58
C ASP A 123 4.75 0.54 -14.07
N PHE A 124 3.88 -0.18 -14.79
CA PHE A 124 3.62 0.09 -16.21
C PHE A 124 3.11 1.52 -16.46
N ILE A 125 2.15 2.00 -15.64
CA ILE A 125 1.63 3.37 -15.78
C ILE A 125 2.75 4.40 -15.60
N GLN A 126 3.66 4.16 -14.66
CA GLN A 126 4.74 5.10 -14.35
C GLN A 126 5.82 5.18 -15.44
N VAL A 127 6.13 4.04 -16.08
CA VAL A 127 7.22 3.96 -17.07
C VAL A 127 6.76 4.04 -18.53
N CYS A 128 5.49 3.80 -18.80
CA CYS A 128 4.97 3.80 -20.17
C CYS A 128 4.95 5.22 -20.76
N PRO A 129 5.60 5.46 -21.92
CA PRO A 129 5.61 6.78 -22.54
C PRO A 129 4.23 7.34 -22.91
N ARG A 130 3.22 6.46 -23.04
CA ARG A 130 1.82 6.85 -23.34
C ARG A 130 1.03 7.22 -22.10
N THR A 131 1.44 6.74 -20.94
CA THR A 131 0.81 7.03 -19.66
C THR A 131 1.60 8.12 -18.93
N GLY A 132 2.44 7.91 -18.06
CA GLY A 132 3.26 8.91 -17.38
C GLY A 132 2.48 10.00 -16.60
N PRO A 133 3.15 11.05 -16.14
CA PRO A 133 2.52 12.11 -15.34
C PRO A 133 1.36 12.82 -16.05
N ASN A 134 1.50 13.13 -17.33
CA ASN A 134 0.47 13.81 -18.12
C ASN A 134 -0.82 12.98 -18.26
N TRP A 135 -0.71 11.65 -18.25
CA TRP A 135 -1.89 10.77 -18.29
C TRP A 135 -2.65 10.81 -16.97
N LEU A 136 -1.94 10.79 -15.84
CA LEU A 136 -2.55 10.91 -14.52
C LEU A 136 -3.22 12.27 -14.32
N GLU A 137 -2.62 13.36 -14.79
CA GLU A 137 -3.24 14.68 -14.80
C GLU A 137 -4.51 14.69 -15.66
N SER A 138 -4.47 14.07 -16.85
CA SER A 138 -5.64 13.93 -17.71
C SER A 138 -6.73 13.09 -17.10
N PHE A 139 -6.39 12.06 -16.31
CA PHE A 139 -7.34 11.27 -15.55
C PHE A 139 -8.00 12.09 -14.43
N ASP A 140 -7.23 12.88 -13.70
CA ASP A 140 -7.76 13.75 -12.63
C ASP A 140 -8.70 14.83 -13.19
N GLU A 141 -8.33 15.46 -14.31
CA GLU A 141 -9.23 16.38 -15.03
C GLU A 141 -10.52 15.70 -15.49
N TYR A 142 -10.43 14.48 -16.06
CA TYR A 142 -11.60 13.70 -16.46
C TYR A 142 -12.52 13.42 -15.27
N ARG A 143 -11.95 13.07 -14.13
CA ARG A 143 -12.69 12.80 -12.90
C ARG A 143 -13.45 14.03 -12.38
N LEU A 144 -12.86 15.23 -12.52
CA LEU A 144 -13.44 16.48 -12.04
C LEU A 144 -14.43 17.10 -13.03
N GLU A 145 -14.11 17.08 -14.32
CA GLU A 145 -14.84 17.81 -15.36
C GLU A 145 -15.61 16.90 -16.34
N GLY A 146 -15.37 15.58 -16.32
CA GLY A 146 -15.90 14.64 -17.29
C GLY A 146 -15.21 14.75 -18.65
N ILE A 147 -15.87 14.23 -19.70
CA ILE A 147 -15.36 14.33 -21.08
C ILE A 147 -15.65 15.73 -21.61
N ASN A 148 -14.59 16.50 -21.86
CA ASN A 148 -14.68 17.79 -22.55
C ASN A 148 -14.19 17.63 -24.00
N PRO A 149 -15.11 17.66 -25.02
CA PRO A 149 -14.74 17.46 -26.42
C PRO A 149 -13.79 18.54 -26.96
N ASP A 150 -13.95 19.79 -26.51
CA ASP A 150 -13.15 20.93 -27.00
C ASP A 150 -11.69 20.81 -26.52
N LYS A 151 -11.45 20.32 -25.32
CA LYS A 151 -10.09 20.10 -24.82
C LYS A 151 -9.41 18.86 -25.42
N ARG A 152 -10.18 17.94 -26.04
CA ARG A 152 -9.65 16.66 -26.55
C ARG A 152 -8.61 16.83 -27.65
N LEU A 153 -8.86 17.75 -28.61
CA LEU A 153 -7.95 18.00 -29.70
C LEU A 153 -6.62 18.64 -29.23
N ASP A 154 -6.71 19.57 -28.30
CA ASP A 154 -5.52 20.24 -27.77
C ASP A 154 -4.67 19.29 -26.89
N ARG A 155 -5.29 18.40 -26.17
CA ARG A 155 -4.59 17.31 -25.43
C ARG A 155 -3.85 16.37 -26.39
N LEU A 156 -4.50 15.96 -27.50
CA LEU A 156 -3.85 15.13 -28.52
C LEU A 156 -2.65 15.85 -29.17
N LYS A 157 -2.78 17.12 -29.47
CA LYS A 157 -1.66 17.93 -30.00
C LYS A 157 -0.51 18.04 -28.99
N GLY A 158 -0.83 18.29 -27.72
CA GLY A 158 0.14 18.31 -26.61
C GLY A 158 0.88 16.99 -26.45
N PHE A 159 0.15 15.88 -26.46
CA PHE A 159 0.72 14.54 -26.40
C PHE A 159 1.67 14.24 -27.57
N VAL A 160 1.26 14.54 -28.81
CA VAL A 160 2.11 14.36 -30.00
C VAL A 160 3.39 15.18 -29.89
N LYS A 161 3.30 16.41 -29.40
CA LYS A 161 4.46 17.30 -29.22
C LYS A 161 5.44 16.72 -28.19
N GLU A 162 4.95 16.21 -27.06
CA GLU A 162 5.77 15.63 -26.04
C GLU A 162 6.41 14.30 -26.50
N LEU A 163 5.64 13.46 -27.18
CA LEU A 163 6.15 12.20 -27.75
C LEU A 163 7.29 12.46 -28.75
N ASN A 164 7.14 13.44 -29.62
CA ASN A 164 8.19 13.85 -30.58
C ASN A 164 9.46 14.38 -29.87
N ARG A 165 9.31 15.04 -28.71
CA ARG A 165 10.44 15.48 -27.89
C ARG A 165 11.18 14.29 -27.27
N GLN A 166 10.46 13.29 -26.76
CA GLN A 166 11.05 12.08 -26.21
C GLN A 166 11.79 11.26 -27.27
N ILE A 167 11.18 11.08 -28.44
CA ILE A 167 11.84 10.40 -29.58
C ILE A 167 13.16 11.08 -29.97
N LYS A 168 13.19 12.42 -29.99
CA LYS A 168 14.44 13.15 -30.30
C LYS A 168 15.52 12.93 -29.24
N ARG A 169 15.14 12.86 -27.95
CA ARG A 169 16.10 12.58 -26.87
C ARG A 169 16.67 11.17 -26.98
N LEU A 170 15.82 10.16 -27.16
CA LEU A 170 16.25 8.77 -27.31
C LEU A 170 17.19 8.57 -28.51
N LYS A 171 16.89 9.21 -29.65
CA LYS A 171 17.80 9.16 -30.82
C LYS A 171 19.16 9.81 -30.54
N ALA A 172 19.18 10.91 -29.79
CA ALA A 172 20.45 11.55 -29.44
C ALA A 172 21.27 10.73 -28.42
N GLU A 173 20.62 9.92 -27.60
CA GLU A 173 21.28 8.98 -26.67
C GLU A 173 21.80 7.72 -27.38
N GLU A 174 21.18 7.29 -28.49
CA GLU A 174 21.65 6.17 -29.32
C GLU A 174 22.84 6.55 -30.24
N GLU A 175 23.00 7.85 -30.55
CA GLU A 175 24.06 8.38 -31.40
C GLU A 175 25.31 8.82 -30.61
N ALA A 176 25.26 8.80 -29.26
CA ALA A 176 26.34 9.24 -28.39
C ALA A 176 27.13 8.05 -27.79
#